data_fc3ed6f5117a1aee8655f4bd8126926e
#
_entry.id   fc3ed6f5117a1aee8655f4bd8126926e
#
_cell.length_a   1.000
_cell.length_b   1.000
_cell.length_c   1.000
_cell.angle_alpha   90.00
_cell.angle_beta   90.00
_cell.angle_gamma   90.00
#
_symmetry.space_group_name_H-M   'P 1'
#
loop_
_entity.id
_entity.type
_entity.pdbx_description
1 polymer ?
#
loop_
_entity_poly.entity_id
_entity_poly.type
_entity_poly.pdbx_seq_one_letter_code
_entity_poly.pdbx_strand_id
1 'polypeptide(L)'
;MPKCPKCGAENGENDVYCAECGDMLHRVCPHCHAMMSLTAKFCSNCGARYGENKPEHVFSIPGPVEKNGFLIDGRDQQKYRMVKIGNQIWLAENFRFKVTDSFVYGNNEDMASVYGRLYTWESARSIAPPGWHLATRRDFNELGLFCKGLGQGMVGTMLKTAGPEWNTHGIFGPGTPGTDAVGFSAKPTGVRTSSGVFSYMGSFAYFWCADEENMTRAYYRHLSYFTGAYQECSSKKECAFSVRLVKNQ
;
A
#
# COMPACT_ATOMS: atom_id res chain seq x y z
N MET A 1 -6.49 25.93 20.29
CA MET A 1 -6.89 24.88 19.34
C MET A 1 -8.02 25.41 18.48
N PRO A 2 -7.95 25.29 17.15
CA PRO A 2 -9.02 25.79 16.27
C PRO A 2 -10.30 25.00 16.49
N LYS A 3 -11.42 25.68 16.54
CA LYS A 3 -12.76 25.07 16.67
C LYS A 3 -13.37 24.87 15.28
N CYS A 4 -13.98 23.73 15.07
CA CYS A 4 -14.73 23.46 13.85
C CYS A 4 -15.89 24.45 13.69
N PRO A 5 -16.02 25.18 12.56
CA PRO A 5 -17.09 26.15 12.37
C PRO A 5 -18.47 25.50 12.28
N LYS A 6 -18.56 24.19 12.00
CA LYS A 6 -19.81 23.47 11.81
C LYS A 6 -20.33 22.82 13.09
N CYS A 7 -19.46 22.14 13.86
CA CYS A 7 -19.89 21.39 15.05
C CYS A 7 -19.29 21.91 16.37
N GLY A 8 -18.35 22.88 16.32
CA GLY A 8 -17.73 23.46 17.51
C GLY A 8 -16.64 22.62 18.16
N ALA A 9 -16.34 21.41 17.65
CA ALA A 9 -15.32 20.53 18.21
C ALA A 9 -13.92 21.15 18.10
N GLU A 10 -13.08 20.94 19.11
CA GLU A 10 -11.66 21.33 19.08
C GLU A 10 -10.84 20.36 18.22
N ASN A 11 -9.96 20.92 17.39
CA ASN A 11 -9.12 20.16 16.45
C ASN A 11 -7.65 20.60 16.57
N GLY A 12 -6.73 19.79 16.04
CA GLY A 12 -5.33 20.17 15.95
C GLY A 12 -5.10 21.33 14.97
N GLU A 13 -4.03 22.09 15.18
CA GLU A 13 -3.71 23.26 14.33
C GLU A 13 -3.47 22.89 12.85
N ASN A 14 -3.09 21.64 12.60
CA ASN A 14 -2.78 21.12 11.27
C ASN A 14 -3.83 20.16 10.71
N ASP A 15 -4.99 20.03 11.36
CA ASP A 15 -6.04 19.14 10.88
C ASP A 15 -6.73 19.74 9.65
N VAL A 16 -6.76 18.99 8.57
CA VAL A 16 -7.45 19.38 7.33
C VAL A 16 -8.95 19.19 7.45
N TYR A 17 -9.37 18.19 8.23
CA TYR A 17 -10.78 17.85 8.47
C TYR A 17 -11.06 17.74 9.95
N CYS A 18 -12.28 18.07 10.35
CA CYS A 18 -12.74 17.92 11.71
C CYS A 18 -12.88 16.44 12.08
N ALA A 19 -12.26 16.04 13.17
CA ALA A 19 -12.29 14.66 13.66
C ALA A 19 -13.70 14.17 14.02
N GLU A 20 -14.61 15.09 14.43
CA GLU A 20 -15.96 14.75 14.88
C GLU A 20 -16.99 14.71 13.73
N CYS A 21 -16.96 15.68 12.82
CA CYS A 21 -18.00 15.81 11.80
C CYS A 21 -17.50 15.67 10.36
N GLY A 22 -16.20 15.50 10.16
CA GLY A 22 -15.58 15.35 8.84
C GLY A 22 -15.56 16.61 7.98
N ASP A 23 -15.99 17.77 8.51
CA ASP A 23 -15.99 19.04 7.75
C ASP A 23 -14.58 19.56 7.52
N MET A 24 -14.35 20.19 6.38
CA MET A 24 -13.02 20.69 6.01
C MET A 24 -12.67 21.92 6.87
N LEU A 25 -11.50 21.89 7.51
CA LEU A 25 -10.98 22.98 8.35
C LEU A 25 -9.95 23.84 7.62
N HIS A 26 -9.16 23.25 6.73
CA HIS A 26 -8.12 23.93 5.94
C HIS A 26 -8.13 23.43 4.51
N ARG A 27 -7.65 24.26 3.57
CA ARG A 27 -7.35 23.88 2.18
C ARG A 27 -5.86 23.61 2.03
N VAL A 28 -5.52 22.83 1.01
CA VAL A 28 -4.13 22.64 0.59
C VAL A 28 -3.90 23.37 -0.71
N CYS A 29 -2.84 24.15 -0.80
CA CYS A 29 -2.47 24.86 -2.03
C CYS A 29 -2.10 23.86 -3.13
N PRO A 30 -2.72 23.89 -4.33
CA PRO A 30 -2.41 22.95 -5.41
C PRO A 30 -1.02 23.17 -6.03
N HIS A 31 -0.39 24.32 -5.81
CA HIS A 31 0.93 24.64 -6.37
C HIS A 31 2.09 24.23 -5.45
N CYS A 32 1.95 24.41 -4.13
CA CYS A 32 3.05 24.19 -3.21
C CYS A 32 2.67 23.31 -1.99
N HIS A 33 1.46 22.80 -1.96
CA HIS A 33 0.91 21.94 -0.90
C HIS A 33 0.88 22.55 0.51
N ALA A 34 1.13 23.86 0.66
CA ALA A 34 1.01 24.54 1.94
C ALA A 34 -0.45 24.60 2.39
N MET A 35 -0.68 24.49 3.70
CA MET A 35 -2.00 24.63 4.30
C MET A 35 -2.46 26.09 4.24
N MET A 36 -3.74 26.30 3.99
CA MET A 36 -4.38 27.59 3.82
C MET A 36 -5.69 27.66 4.56
N SER A 37 -6.05 28.83 5.04
CA SER A 37 -7.42 29.09 5.51
C SER A 37 -8.45 28.87 4.39
N LEU A 38 -9.64 28.38 4.73
CA LEU A 38 -10.76 28.21 3.80
C LEU A 38 -11.15 29.51 3.09
N THR A 39 -10.91 30.67 3.73
CA THR A 39 -11.24 32.00 3.24
C THR A 39 -10.07 32.70 2.52
N ALA A 40 -8.90 32.10 2.50
CA ALA A 40 -7.72 32.73 1.89
C ALA A 40 -7.88 32.89 0.38
N LYS A 41 -7.68 34.11 -0.12
CA LYS A 41 -7.69 34.43 -1.57
C LYS A 41 -6.35 34.19 -2.26
N PHE A 42 -5.28 34.03 -1.47
CA PHE A 42 -3.91 33.80 -1.95
C PHE A 42 -3.20 32.79 -1.04
N CYS A 43 -2.33 31.98 -1.61
CA CYS A 43 -1.44 31.15 -0.83
C CYS A 43 -0.34 32.00 -0.18
N SER A 44 -0.23 31.98 1.14
CA SER A 44 0.81 32.73 1.87
C SER A 44 2.23 32.23 1.59
N ASN A 45 2.37 30.99 1.11
CA ASN A 45 3.67 30.39 0.84
C ASN A 45 4.19 30.63 -0.58
N CYS A 46 3.33 30.55 -1.61
CA CYS A 46 3.76 30.66 -3.01
C CYS A 46 3.08 31.80 -3.81
N GLY A 47 2.18 32.58 -3.18
CA GLY A 47 1.48 33.68 -3.81
C GLY A 47 0.39 33.29 -4.82
N ALA A 48 0.12 32.01 -5.03
CA ALA A 48 -0.90 31.56 -5.98
C ALA A 48 -2.28 32.11 -5.60
N ARG A 49 -2.99 32.72 -6.56
CA ARG A 49 -4.29 33.35 -6.37
C ARG A 49 -5.44 32.34 -6.42
N TYR A 50 -6.35 32.41 -5.46
CA TYR A 50 -7.62 31.71 -5.50
C TYR A 50 -8.72 32.67 -5.97
N GLY A 51 -9.21 32.47 -7.17
CA GLY A 51 -10.21 33.33 -7.79
C GLY A 51 -11.61 33.16 -7.22
N GLU A 52 -12.44 34.17 -7.38
CA GLU A 52 -13.87 34.24 -7.02
C GLU A 52 -14.80 33.39 -7.89
N ASN A 53 -14.25 32.48 -8.68
CA ASN A 53 -15.07 31.58 -9.47
C ASN A 53 -15.45 30.36 -8.65
N LYS A 54 -16.76 30.04 -8.62
CA LYS A 54 -17.31 28.77 -8.16
C LYS A 54 -16.35 27.63 -8.39
N PRO A 55 -16.28 26.63 -7.50
CA PRO A 55 -15.39 25.47 -7.68
C PRO A 55 -15.83 24.61 -8.88
N GLU A 56 -15.65 25.11 -10.10
CA GLU A 56 -15.86 24.34 -11.34
C GLU A 56 -14.64 23.52 -11.73
N HIS A 57 -13.53 23.68 -11.04
CA HIS A 57 -12.39 22.78 -11.10
C HIS A 57 -11.86 22.53 -9.69
N VAL A 58 -12.62 21.82 -8.87
CA VAL A 58 -12.00 20.83 -8.03
C VAL A 58 -11.27 19.94 -9.04
N PHE A 59 -9.94 20.01 -9.09
CA PHE A 59 -9.16 18.88 -9.59
C PHE A 59 -9.49 17.75 -8.65
N SER A 60 -10.64 17.12 -8.87
CA SER A 60 -10.91 15.83 -8.31
C SER A 60 -9.82 14.96 -8.89
N ILE A 61 -8.88 14.55 -8.05
CA ILE A 61 -7.98 13.46 -8.42
C ILE A 61 -8.91 12.41 -8.98
N PRO A 62 -8.79 12.03 -10.27
CA PRO A 62 -9.73 11.08 -10.84
C PRO A 62 -9.76 9.86 -9.93
N GLY A 63 -10.95 9.46 -9.52
CA GLY A 63 -11.11 8.23 -8.75
C GLY A 63 -10.47 7.05 -9.50
N PRO A 64 -10.13 5.97 -8.81
CA PRO A 64 -9.61 4.79 -9.47
C PRO A 64 -10.66 4.25 -10.44
N VAL A 65 -10.23 3.80 -11.62
CA VAL A 65 -11.09 3.20 -12.64
C VAL A 65 -10.80 1.70 -12.71
N GLU A 66 -11.86 0.89 -12.61
CA GLU A 66 -11.75 -0.56 -12.82
C GLU A 66 -12.21 -0.90 -14.23
N LYS A 67 -11.34 -1.47 -15.05
CA LYS A 67 -11.64 -1.83 -16.44
C LYS A 67 -10.88 -3.07 -16.87
N ASN A 68 -11.59 -4.04 -17.48
CA ASN A 68 -11.00 -5.24 -18.07
C ASN A 68 -10.05 -6.02 -17.12
N GLY A 69 -10.44 -6.19 -15.85
CA GLY A 69 -9.62 -6.90 -14.86
C GLY A 69 -8.44 -6.08 -14.31
N PHE A 70 -8.42 -4.77 -14.52
CA PHE A 70 -7.39 -3.88 -14.01
C PHE A 70 -7.97 -2.74 -13.19
N LEU A 71 -7.25 -2.37 -12.14
CA LEU A 71 -7.37 -1.08 -11.46
C LEU A 71 -6.43 -0.08 -12.13
N ILE A 72 -6.94 1.07 -12.51
CA ILE A 72 -6.13 2.23 -12.94
C ILE A 72 -6.21 3.25 -11.82
N ASP A 73 -5.09 3.54 -11.17
CA ASP A 73 -5.02 4.54 -10.10
C ASP A 73 -5.13 5.93 -10.74
N GLY A 74 -6.18 6.68 -10.39
CA GLY A 74 -6.42 7.99 -10.97
C GLY A 74 -5.36 9.04 -10.63
N ARG A 75 -4.55 8.80 -9.58
CA ARG A 75 -3.52 9.74 -9.09
C ARG A 75 -2.26 9.78 -9.97
N ASP A 76 -1.83 8.61 -10.48
CA ASP A 76 -0.59 8.46 -11.26
C ASP A 76 -0.76 7.65 -12.53
N GLN A 77 -1.99 7.23 -12.84
CA GLN A 77 -2.36 6.40 -13.99
C GLN A 77 -1.69 5.02 -14.02
N GLN A 78 -1.13 4.58 -12.91
CA GLN A 78 -0.57 3.23 -12.79
C GLN A 78 -1.68 2.19 -12.91
N LYS A 79 -1.37 1.12 -13.62
CA LYS A 79 -2.30 0.04 -13.92
C LYS A 79 -1.90 -1.22 -13.16
N TYR A 80 -2.83 -1.79 -12.39
CA TYR A 80 -2.62 -2.99 -11.59
C TYR A 80 -3.60 -4.07 -11.99
N ARG A 81 -3.12 -5.29 -12.23
CA ARG A 81 -3.98 -6.44 -12.48
C ARG A 81 -4.76 -6.80 -11.22
N MET A 82 -6.05 -7.04 -11.36
CA MET A 82 -6.92 -7.54 -10.29
C MET A 82 -7.11 -9.05 -10.42
N VAL A 83 -7.24 -9.73 -9.30
CA VAL A 83 -7.55 -11.16 -9.23
C VAL A 83 -8.59 -11.41 -8.16
N LYS A 84 -9.59 -12.25 -8.47
CA LYS A 84 -10.54 -12.74 -7.48
C LYS A 84 -10.02 -14.04 -6.87
N ILE A 85 -9.85 -14.07 -5.55
CA ILE A 85 -9.40 -15.23 -4.79
C ILE A 85 -10.43 -15.48 -3.69
N GLY A 86 -11.19 -16.55 -3.80
CA GLY A 86 -12.36 -16.77 -2.94
C GLY A 86 -13.39 -15.66 -3.10
N ASN A 87 -13.74 -15.00 -2.00
CA ASN A 87 -14.67 -13.87 -1.98
C ASN A 87 -13.98 -12.51 -2.05
N GLN A 88 -12.64 -12.48 -2.08
CA GLN A 88 -11.86 -11.24 -2.08
C GLN A 88 -11.38 -10.89 -3.49
N ILE A 89 -11.25 -9.58 -3.77
CA ILE A 89 -10.57 -9.08 -4.96
C ILE A 89 -9.27 -8.41 -4.51
N TRP A 90 -8.14 -8.91 -5.03
CA TRP A 90 -6.79 -8.47 -4.70
C TRP A 90 -6.14 -7.77 -5.88
N LEU A 91 -5.21 -6.84 -5.61
CA LEU A 91 -4.22 -6.51 -6.62
C LEU A 91 -3.23 -7.68 -6.73
N ALA A 92 -3.04 -8.18 -7.94
CA ALA A 92 -2.12 -9.28 -8.23
C ALA A 92 -0.67 -8.79 -8.40
N GLU A 93 -0.40 -7.54 -8.06
CA GLU A 93 0.90 -6.88 -8.15
C GLU A 93 1.18 -6.11 -6.86
N ASN A 94 2.46 -5.94 -6.52
CA ASN A 94 2.84 -5.05 -5.43
C ASN A 94 2.52 -3.62 -5.81
N PHE A 95 1.93 -2.88 -4.89
CA PHE A 95 1.57 -1.50 -5.09
C PHE A 95 2.82 -0.64 -5.32
N ARG A 96 2.73 0.41 -6.19
CA ARG A 96 3.91 1.20 -6.59
C ARG A 96 3.67 2.71 -6.66
N PHE A 97 2.54 3.18 -6.11
CA PHE A 97 2.28 4.63 -5.99
C PHE A 97 3.37 5.30 -5.15
N LYS A 98 4.03 6.33 -5.72
CA LYS A 98 5.17 6.99 -5.10
C LYS A 98 4.72 8.02 -4.07
N VAL A 99 5.16 7.85 -2.82
CA VAL A 99 4.94 8.81 -1.72
C VAL A 99 6.24 8.98 -0.94
N THR A 100 6.27 9.93 -0.01
CA THR A 100 7.33 10.04 0.99
C THR A 100 7.42 8.72 1.77
N ASP A 101 8.63 8.30 2.14
CA ASP A 101 8.92 7.03 2.82
C ASP A 101 8.44 5.79 2.06
N SER A 102 8.46 5.89 0.71
CA SER A 102 8.37 4.76 -0.19
C SER A 102 9.67 4.60 -0.99
N PHE A 103 10.14 3.37 -1.11
CA PHE A 103 11.45 3.04 -1.68
C PHE A 103 11.32 1.98 -2.76
N VAL A 104 12.25 1.97 -3.68
CA VAL A 104 12.45 0.82 -4.59
C VAL A 104 13.71 0.09 -4.15
N TYR A 105 13.74 -1.23 -4.29
CA TYR A 105 14.88 -2.03 -3.85
C TYR A 105 16.19 -1.52 -4.49
N GLY A 106 17.21 -1.33 -3.66
CA GLY A 106 18.51 -0.80 -4.09
C GLY A 106 18.47 0.64 -4.61
N ASN A 107 17.38 1.40 -4.36
CA ASN A 107 17.12 2.74 -4.91
C ASN A 107 17.13 2.79 -6.45
N ASN A 108 16.86 1.65 -7.11
CA ASN A 108 16.76 1.57 -8.57
C ASN A 108 15.30 1.69 -9.01
N GLU A 109 14.89 2.84 -9.49
CA GLU A 109 13.49 3.13 -9.89
C GLU A 109 13.00 2.22 -11.03
N ASP A 110 13.86 1.68 -11.87
CA ASP A 110 13.47 0.74 -12.94
C ASP A 110 12.84 -0.55 -12.38
N MET A 111 13.20 -0.91 -11.16
CA MET A 111 12.65 -2.08 -10.48
C MET A 111 11.19 -1.90 -10.05
N ALA A 112 10.69 -0.67 -9.97
CA ALA A 112 9.33 -0.38 -9.49
C ALA A 112 8.25 -1.03 -10.37
N SER A 113 8.45 -1.06 -11.69
CA SER A 113 7.50 -1.66 -12.64
C SER A 113 7.36 -3.18 -12.46
N VAL A 114 8.42 -3.86 -12.01
CA VAL A 114 8.48 -5.32 -11.86
C VAL A 114 8.14 -5.76 -10.44
N TYR A 115 8.73 -5.09 -9.44
CA TYR A 115 8.69 -5.52 -8.04
C TYR A 115 7.80 -4.65 -7.15
N GLY A 116 7.32 -3.51 -7.65
CA GLY A 116 6.60 -2.53 -6.86
C GLY A 116 7.51 -1.71 -5.95
N ARG A 117 6.92 -1.05 -4.97
CA ARG A 117 7.63 -0.25 -3.96
C ARG A 117 7.55 -0.89 -2.58
N LEU A 118 8.50 -0.55 -1.75
CA LEU A 118 8.55 -0.86 -0.33
C LEU A 118 8.12 0.40 0.44
N TYR A 119 7.26 0.27 1.42
CA TYR A 119 6.68 1.38 2.19
C TYR A 119 6.96 1.19 3.67
N THR A 120 7.24 2.26 4.40
CA THR A 120 7.10 2.22 5.85
C THR A 120 5.64 1.92 6.19
N TRP A 121 5.37 1.42 7.39
CA TRP A 121 4.00 1.04 7.75
C TRP A 121 3.05 2.25 7.77
N GLU A 122 3.51 3.40 8.26
CA GLU A 122 2.71 4.63 8.27
C GLU A 122 2.35 5.08 6.84
N SER A 123 3.32 5.06 5.92
CA SER A 123 3.02 5.32 4.51
C SER A 123 2.06 4.30 3.92
N ALA A 124 2.24 3.00 4.22
CA ALA A 124 1.39 1.93 3.70
C ALA A 124 -0.08 2.08 4.07
N ARG A 125 -0.39 2.61 5.27
CA ARG A 125 -1.78 2.80 5.74
C ARG A 125 -2.58 3.83 4.95
N SER A 126 -1.91 4.82 4.36
CA SER A 126 -2.55 5.99 3.74
C SER A 126 -2.58 5.97 2.22
N ILE A 127 -1.96 4.96 1.57
CA ILE A 127 -1.75 5.00 0.12
C ILE A 127 -2.85 4.35 -0.71
N ALA A 128 -3.77 3.61 -0.09
CA ALA A 128 -4.83 2.93 -0.84
C ALA A 128 -5.76 3.94 -1.53
N PRO A 129 -6.08 3.75 -2.82
CA PRO A 129 -7.06 4.59 -3.50
C PRO A 129 -8.47 4.29 -2.98
N PRO A 130 -9.45 5.21 -3.18
CA PRO A 130 -10.84 4.99 -2.77
C PRO A 130 -11.39 3.65 -3.26
N GLY A 131 -12.13 2.95 -2.40
CA GLY A 131 -12.68 1.62 -2.68
C GLY A 131 -11.70 0.46 -2.45
N TRP A 132 -10.48 0.75 -2.00
CA TRP A 132 -9.44 -0.22 -1.69
C TRP A 132 -8.84 0.03 -0.31
N HIS A 133 -8.25 -0.97 0.30
CA HIS A 133 -7.54 -0.85 1.59
C HIS A 133 -6.26 -1.68 1.60
N LEU A 134 -5.33 -1.30 2.46
CA LEU A 134 -4.18 -2.12 2.81
C LEU A 134 -4.67 -3.42 3.42
N ALA A 135 -4.25 -4.55 2.89
CA ALA A 135 -4.69 -5.86 3.37
C ALA A 135 -4.50 -6.00 4.88
N THR A 136 -5.55 -6.41 5.57
CA THR A 136 -5.56 -6.69 7.00
C THR A 136 -5.07 -8.12 7.29
N ARG A 137 -4.80 -8.41 8.56
CA ARG A 137 -4.56 -9.79 9.03
C ARG A 137 -5.73 -10.71 8.68
N ARG A 138 -6.96 -10.19 8.79
CA ARG A 138 -8.17 -10.93 8.42
C ARG A 138 -8.17 -11.29 6.94
N ASP A 139 -7.88 -10.33 6.05
CA ASP A 139 -7.84 -10.58 4.61
C ASP A 139 -6.82 -11.66 4.26
N PHE A 140 -5.62 -11.57 4.83
CA PHE A 140 -4.57 -12.57 4.64
C PHE A 140 -4.93 -13.94 5.24
N ASN A 141 -5.68 -13.98 6.35
CA ASN A 141 -6.18 -15.24 6.92
C ASN A 141 -7.22 -15.90 6.00
N GLU A 142 -8.16 -15.13 5.47
CA GLU A 142 -9.17 -15.60 4.51
C GLU A 142 -8.50 -16.12 3.23
N LEU A 143 -7.52 -15.40 2.69
CA LEU A 143 -6.69 -15.86 1.56
C LEU A 143 -6.02 -17.20 1.87
N GLY A 144 -5.39 -17.33 3.03
CA GLY A 144 -4.71 -18.55 3.43
C GLY A 144 -5.67 -19.72 3.62
N LEU A 145 -6.86 -19.48 4.20
CA LEU A 145 -7.91 -20.50 4.35
C LEU A 145 -8.45 -20.97 3.00
N PHE A 146 -8.70 -20.06 2.08
CA PHE A 146 -9.11 -20.40 0.72
C PHE A 146 -8.08 -21.30 0.02
N CYS A 147 -6.80 -20.91 0.04
CA CYS A 147 -5.72 -21.71 -0.54
C CYS A 147 -5.64 -23.12 0.09
N LYS A 148 -5.73 -23.24 1.41
CA LYS A 148 -5.77 -24.54 2.10
C LYS A 148 -6.95 -25.40 1.64
N GLY A 149 -8.12 -24.79 1.45
CA GLY A 149 -9.34 -25.49 1.01
C GLY A 149 -9.23 -26.05 -0.41
N LEU A 150 -8.35 -25.52 -1.26
CA LEU A 150 -8.11 -26.07 -2.61
C LEU A 150 -7.35 -27.41 -2.58
N GLY A 151 -6.63 -27.72 -1.50
CA GLY A 151 -5.87 -28.98 -1.38
C GLY A 151 -4.72 -29.15 -2.39
N GLN A 152 -4.29 -28.08 -3.06
CA GLN A 152 -3.31 -28.11 -4.16
C GLN A 152 -1.87 -27.87 -3.69
N GLY A 153 -1.56 -28.11 -2.43
CA GLY A 153 -0.23 -27.93 -1.87
C GLY A 153 -0.15 -26.88 -0.77
N MET A 154 1.07 -26.39 -0.50
CA MET A 154 1.30 -25.40 0.56
C MET A 154 0.90 -24.00 0.11
N VAL A 155 0.29 -23.23 1.02
CA VAL A 155 -0.23 -21.88 0.75
C VAL A 155 0.83 -20.97 0.10
N GLY A 156 2.04 -20.94 0.66
CA GLY A 156 3.10 -20.08 0.12
C GLY A 156 3.52 -20.46 -1.31
N THR A 157 3.50 -21.73 -1.68
CA THR A 157 3.75 -22.21 -3.03
C THR A 157 2.71 -21.68 -4.02
N MET A 158 1.44 -21.73 -3.61
CA MET A 158 0.31 -21.27 -4.43
C MET A 158 0.29 -19.75 -4.64
N LEU A 159 0.88 -18.98 -3.72
CA LEU A 159 0.92 -17.52 -3.77
C LEU A 159 2.15 -16.97 -4.50
N LYS A 160 3.27 -17.69 -4.52
CA LYS A 160 4.52 -17.27 -5.19
C LYS A 160 4.39 -17.34 -6.71
N THR A 161 4.98 -16.35 -7.43
CA THR A 161 5.16 -16.47 -8.89
C THR A 161 5.87 -17.76 -9.25
N ALA A 162 5.51 -18.33 -10.40
CA ALA A 162 6.20 -19.50 -10.98
C ALA A 162 7.48 -19.11 -11.77
N GLY A 163 7.81 -17.83 -11.80
CA GLY A 163 8.93 -17.28 -12.58
C GLY A 163 10.29 -17.43 -11.90
N PRO A 164 11.34 -16.97 -12.59
CA PRO A 164 12.73 -17.08 -12.13
C PRO A 164 13.11 -16.08 -11.04
N GLU A 165 12.19 -15.26 -10.58
CA GLU A 165 12.46 -14.20 -9.60
C GLU A 165 12.86 -14.75 -8.22
N TRP A 166 12.38 -15.96 -7.88
CA TRP A 166 12.72 -16.64 -6.64
C TRP A 166 14.04 -17.40 -6.76
N ASN A 167 14.89 -17.27 -5.75
CA ASN A 167 16.14 -18.03 -5.69
C ASN A 167 15.85 -19.54 -5.72
N THR A 168 16.56 -20.27 -6.55
CA THR A 168 16.46 -21.73 -6.62
C THR A 168 17.33 -22.43 -5.58
N HIS A 169 18.37 -21.75 -5.11
CA HIS A 169 19.28 -22.19 -4.04
C HIS A 169 19.72 -21.00 -3.20
N GLY A 170 20.03 -21.23 -1.95
CA GLY A 170 20.54 -20.21 -1.03
C GLY A 170 21.08 -20.83 0.25
N ILE A 171 21.34 -20.00 1.25
CA ILE A 171 21.94 -20.43 2.54
C ILE A 171 21.10 -21.47 3.29
N PHE A 172 19.80 -21.59 2.99
CA PHE A 172 18.89 -22.55 3.58
C PHE A 172 18.67 -23.81 2.71
N GLY A 173 19.47 -24.00 1.66
CA GLY A 173 19.37 -25.14 0.75
C GLY A 173 18.54 -24.85 -0.51
N PRO A 174 17.99 -25.91 -1.15
CA PRO A 174 17.23 -25.77 -2.39
C PRO A 174 15.91 -25.04 -2.16
N GLY A 175 15.48 -24.28 -3.18
CA GLY A 175 14.24 -23.53 -3.17
C GLY A 175 13.00 -24.41 -3.38
N THR A 176 11.87 -23.94 -2.86
CA THR A 176 10.55 -24.50 -3.16
C THR A 176 9.89 -23.62 -4.22
N PRO A 177 9.70 -24.12 -5.47
CA PRO A 177 9.13 -23.31 -6.55
C PRO A 177 7.73 -22.79 -6.23
N GLY A 178 7.41 -21.62 -6.76
CA GLY A 178 6.04 -21.10 -6.79
C GLY A 178 5.23 -21.74 -7.92
N THR A 179 3.92 -21.81 -7.75
CA THR A 179 2.98 -22.26 -8.79
C THR A 179 2.02 -21.16 -9.25
N ASP A 180 1.91 -20.10 -8.47
CA ASP A 180 0.93 -19.01 -8.67
C ASP A 180 -0.51 -19.49 -8.93
N ALA A 181 -0.87 -20.60 -8.30
CA ALA A 181 -2.12 -21.34 -8.58
C ALA A 181 -3.38 -20.49 -8.43
N VAL A 182 -3.33 -19.41 -7.64
CA VAL A 182 -4.47 -18.50 -7.41
C VAL A 182 -4.27 -17.12 -8.05
N GLY A 183 -3.17 -16.89 -8.78
CA GLY A 183 -2.89 -15.63 -9.46
C GLY A 183 -2.54 -14.47 -8.53
N PHE A 184 -2.13 -14.74 -7.28
CA PHE A 184 -1.68 -13.72 -6.33
C PHE A 184 -0.34 -13.10 -6.75
N SER A 185 0.51 -13.86 -7.44
CA SER A 185 1.77 -13.44 -8.06
C SER A 185 2.71 -12.72 -7.08
N ALA A 186 2.98 -13.33 -5.93
CA ALA A 186 3.94 -12.79 -4.97
C ALA A 186 5.37 -12.83 -5.54
N LYS A 187 6.07 -11.69 -5.51
CA LYS A 187 7.48 -11.56 -5.94
C LYS A 187 8.39 -11.33 -4.74
N PRO A 188 9.62 -11.88 -4.75
CA PRO A 188 10.57 -11.82 -3.64
C PRO A 188 11.31 -10.47 -3.62
N THR A 189 10.60 -9.40 -3.30
CA THR A 189 11.12 -8.02 -3.32
C THR A 189 12.13 -7.75 -2.20
N GLY A 190 12.21 -8.63 -1.19
CA GLY A 190 13.03 -8.39 -0.01
C GLY A 190 12.44 -7.30 0.90
N VAL A 191 13.31 -6.62 1.61
CA VAL A 191 12.98 -5.63 2.64
C VAL A 191 13.96 -4.46 2.60
N ARG A 192 13.53 -3.27 3.06
CA ARG A 192 14.41 -2.22 3.54
C ARG A 192 14.28 -2.17 5.07
N THR A 193 15.39 -2.40 5.78
CA THR A 193 15.43 -2.39 7.24
C THR A 193 15.22 -0.98 7.80
N SER A 194 14.93 -0.87 9.10
CA SER A 194 14.84 0.42 9.80
C SER A 194 16.15 1.22 9.79
N SER A 195 17.30 0.56 9.56
CA SER A 195 18.60 1.21 9.33
C SER A 195 18.85 1.64 7.89
N GLY A 196 17.89 1.43 6.99
CA GLY A 196 17.99 1.83 5.58
C GLY A 196 18.65 0.81 4.64
N VAL A 197 19.05 -0.36 5.13
CA VAL A 197 19.73 -1.40 4.34
C VAL A 197 18.69 -2.24 3.59
N PHE A 198 18.91 -2.48 2.31
CA PHE A 198 18.13 -3.42 1.51
C PHE A 198 18.69 -4.84 1.64
N SER A 199 17.80 -5.81 1.83
CA SER A 199 18.18 -7.21 2.04
C SER A 199 17.14 -8.17 1.47
N TYR A 200 17.56 -9.42 1.21
CA TYR A 200 16.68 -10.56 0.90
C TYR A 200 15.94 -10.51 -0.44
N MET A 201 16.34 -9.68 -1.40
CA MET A 201 15.86 -9.77 -2.78
C MET A 201 16.07 -11.18 -3.33
N GLY A 202 15.08 -11.71 -4.04
CA GLY A 202 15.07 -13.08 -4.54
C GLY A 202 14.76 -14.15 -3.48
N SER A 203 14.89 -13.81 -2.19
CA SER A 203 14.75 -14.79 -1.09
C SER A 203 13.41 -14.71 -0.35
N PHE A 204 12.90 -13.51 -0.15
CA PHE A 204 11.68 -13.28 0.64
C PHE A 204 10.76 -12.24 0.01
N ALA A 205 9.46 -12.47 0.15
CA ALA A 205 8.42 -11.46 -0.04
C ALA A 205 7.81 -11.12 1.32
N TYR A 206 7.73 -9.83 1.64
CA TYR A 206 7.15 -9.30 2.87
C TYR A 206 5.98 -8.37 2.51
N PHE A 207 4.83 -8.56 3.17
CA PHE A 207 3.62 -7.77 2.94
C PHE A 207 3.11 -7.20 4.25
N TRP A 208 3.05 -5.87 4.39
CA TRP A 208 2.43 -5.24 5.53
C TRP A 208 0.98 -5.67 5.69
N CYS A 209 0.55 -5.87 6.94
CA CYS A 209 -0.85 -5.85 7.32
C CYS A 209 -1.23 -4.45 7.82
N ALA A 210 -2.50 -4.07 7.66
CA ALA A 210 -3.01 -2.81 8.22
C ALA A 210 -3.03 -2.80 9.75
N ASP A 211 -2.91 -3.97 10.37
CA ASP A 211 -2.99 -4.16 11.80
C ASP A 211 -1.64 -3.89 12.48
N GLU A 212 -1.65 -3.09 13.52
CA GLU A 212 -0.50 -2.91 14.38
C GLU A 212 -0.46 -3.94 15.52
N GLU A 213 0.73 -4.32 15.94
CA GLU A 213 0.94 -5.12 17.15
C GLU A 213 0.98 -4.22 18.39
N ASN A 214 1.66 -3.07 18.26
CA ASN A 214 1.81 -2.06 19.32
C ASN A 214 2.26 -0.72 18.70
N MET A 215 2.59 0.27 19.54
CA MET A 215 2.98 1.61 19.10
C MET A 215 4.15 1.64 18.11
N THR A 216 5.09 0.69 18.18
CA THR A 216 6.32 0.68 17.37
C THR A 216 6.38 -0.45 16.34
N ARG A 217 5.46 -1.40 16.41
CA ARG A 217 5.47 -2.61 15.56
C ARG A 217 4.13 -2.85 14.90
N ALA A 218 4.18 -3.42 13.70
CA ALA A 218 3.00 -3.85 12.94
C ALA A 218 3.18 -5.27 12.39
N TYR A 219 2.06 -5.93 12.11
CA TYR A 219 2.06 -7.26 11.55
C TYR A 219 2.38 -7.25 10.07
N TYR A 220 2.98 -8.34 9.61
CA TYR A 220 3.23 -8.62 8.20
C TYR A 220 3.09 -10.11 7.88
N ARG A 221 2.86 -10.42 6.62
CA ARG A 221 2.97 -11.77 6.06
C ARG A 221 4.26 -11.91 5.28
N HIS A 222 4.86 -13.10 5.31
CA HIS A 222 6.00 -13.37 4.46
C HIS A 222 5.97 -14.77 3.83
N LEU A 223 6.64 -14.83 2.69
CA LEU A 223 6.92 -16.02 1.92
C LEU A 223 8.44 -16.10 1.74
N SER A 224 8.97 -17.32 1.65
CA SER A 224 10.40 -17.55 1.42
C SER A 224 10.64 -18.42 0.21
N TYR A 225 11.86 -18.32 -0.37
CA TYR A 225 12.25 -19.17 -1.50
C TYR A 225 12.34 -20.65 -1.11
N PHE A 226 12.75 -20.96 0.12
CA PHE A 226 13.10 -22.32 0.56
C PHE A 226 11.94 -23.11 1.13
N THR A 227 10.79 -22.49 1.41
CA THR A 227 9.61 -23.20 1.95
C THR A 227 8.32 -22.79 1.24
N GLY A 228 7.31 -23.66 1.34
CA GLY A 228 5.92 -23.32 0.99
C GLY A 228 5.12 -22.71 2.15
N ALA A 229 5.78 -22.30 3.23
CA ALA A 229 5.12 -21.71 4.38
C ALA A 229 4.56 -20.31 4.06
N TYR A 230 3.49 -19.96 4.75
CA TYR A 230 2.84 -18.66 4.73
C TYR A 230 2.74 -18.18 6.16
N GLN A 231 3.68 -17.32 6.57
CA GLN A 231 3.89 -16.98 7.98
C GLN A 231 3.45 -15.57 8.31
N GLU A 232 2.96 -15.40 9.54
CA GLU A 232 2.68 -14.10 10.15
C GLU A 232 3.75 -13.77 11.17
N CYS A 233 4.24 -12.55 11.13
CA CYS A 233 5.20 -12.01 12.07
C CYS A 233 4.93 -10.52 12.29
N SER A 234 5.72 -9.87 13.16
CA SER A 234 5.69 -8.42 13.35
C SER A 234 7.06 -7.81 13.17
N SER A 235 7.11 -6.54 12.77
CA SER A 235 8.35 -5.79 12.59
C SER A 235 8.18 -4.35 13.02
N LYS A 236 9.31 -3.64 13.17
CA LYS A 236 9.33 -2.19 13.41
C LYS A 236 8.63 -1.47 12.24
N LYS A 237 7.81 -0.47 12.53
CA LYS A 237 7.06 0.32 11.55
C LYS A 237 7.96 1.10 10.59
N GLU A 238 9.20 1.39 10.98
CA GLU A 238 10.22 2.05 10.15
C GLU A 238 10.84 1.14 9.08
N CYS A 239 10.69 -0.18 9.18
CA CYS A 239 11.03 -1.08 8.09
C CYS A 239 10.12 -0.80 6.90
N ALA A 240 10.59 -1.07 5.68
CA ALA A 240 9.75 -0.92 4.51
C ALA A 240 9.54 -2.28 3.81
N PHE A 241 8.25 -2.62 3.61
CA PHE A 241 7.79 -3.84 2.96
C PHE A 241 6.85 -3.53 1.79
N SER A 242 6.60 -4.54 0.97
CA SER A 242 5.59 -4.45 -0.09
C SER A 242 4.18 -4.30 0.46
N VAL A 243 3.31 -3.75 -0.37
CA VAL A 243 1.89 -3.55 -0.08
C VAL A 243 1.04 -4.33 -1.08
N ARG A 244 0.04 -5.04 -0.57
CA ARG A 244 -1.06 -5.60 -1.33
C ARG A 244 -2.36 -4.94 -0.89
N LEU A 245 -3.16 -4.55 -1.87
CA LEU A 245 -4.45 -3.95 -1.63
C LEU A 245 -5.57 -4.94 -1.91
N VAL A 246 -6.63 -4.81 -1.11
CA VAL A 246 -7.88 -5.57 -1.22
C VAL A 246 -9.01 -4.58 -1.49
N LYS A 247 -9.93 -4.96 -2.37
CA LYS A 247 -11.12 -4.17 -2.66
C LYS A 247 -12.08 -4.20 -1.47
N ASN A 248 -12.63 -3.05 -1.10
CA ASN A 248 -13.68 -2.94 -0.10
C ASN A 248 -14.92 -3.71 -0.58
N GLN A 249 -15.54 -4.43 0.35
CA GLN A 249 -16.79 -5.15 0.12
C GLN A 249 -17.99 -4.23 0.31
#